data_81f24d33077a9a6165743dd3b897ed43
#
_entry.id   81f24d33077a9a6165743dd3b897ed43
#
_cell.length_a   1.000
_cell.length_b   1.000
_cell.length_c   1.000
_cell.angle_alpha   90.00
_cell.angle_beta   90.00
_cell.angle_gamma   90.00
#
_symmetry.space_group_name_H-M   'P 1'
#
loop_
_entity.id
_entity.type
_entity.pdbx_description
1 polymer ?
#
loop_
_entity_poly.entity_id
_entity_poly.type
_entity_poly.pdbx_seq_one_letter_code
_entity_poly.pdbx_strand_id
1 'polypeptide(L)'
;MLNPNVEIKKWFYNALTTATGLGVYDGIAPETSASEYIILDSRTSNQEQGKNGYTNSMTISVDIVTKNANFGYKRSEEISNLVLTAINSDTKITLPTGWQSTSLYAGVRNLDGLNPLDNVFRTIVTYNLTITQI
;
A
#
# COMPACT_ATOMS: atom_id res chain seq x y z
N MET A 1 -5.43 18.42 -15.20
CA MET A 1 -5.57 17.03 -14.70
C MET A 1 -5.15 16.96 -13.24
N LEU A 2 -5.92 16.32 -12.41
CA LEU A 2 -5.57 16.16 -11.00
C LEU A 2 -4.60 14.99 -10.79
N ASN A 3 -3.76 15.11 -9.78
CA ASN A 3 -2.84 14.04 -9.42
C ASN A 3 -3.62 12.91 -8.72
N PRO A 4 -3.64 11.69 -9.27
CA PRO A 4 -4.39 10.58 -8.66
C PRO A 4 -3.76 10.04 -7.38
N ASN A 5 -2.49 10.37 -7.10
CA ASN A 5 -1.79 9.84 -5.92
C ASN A 5 -2.52 10.14 -4.63
N VAL A 6 -3.04 11.36 -4.47
CA VAL A 6 -3.72 11.76 -3.24
C VAL A 6 -4.97 10.92 -3.00
N GLU A 7 -5.78 10.73 -4.05
CA GLU A 7 -7.03 9.98 -3.93
C GLU A 7 -6.80 8.49 -3.72
N ILE A 8 -5.80 7.92 -4.40
CA ILE A 8 -5.41 6.52 -4.22
C ILE A 8 -4.89 6.29 -2.80
N LYS A 9 -4.03 7.18 -2.28
CA LYS A 9 -3.52 7.04 -0.92
C LYS A 9 -4.62 7.15 0.12
N LYS A 10 -5.59 8.04 -0.08
CA LYS A 10 -6.75 8.13 0.80
C LYS A 10 -7.55 6.83 0.80
N TRP A 11 -7.78 6.26 -0.36
CA TRP A 11 -8.50 5.00 -0.47
C TRP A 11 -7.77 3.87 0.25
N PHE A 12 -6.46 3.74 0.02
CA PHE A 12 -5.64 2.73 0.70
C PHE A 12 -5.58 2.97 2.21
N TYR A 13 -5.45 4.21 2.64
CA TYR A 13 -5.45 4.57 4.06
C TYR A 13 -6.74 4.07 4.74
N ASN A 14 -7.88 4.38 4.17
CA ASN A 14 -9.17 3.97 4.73
C ASN A 14 -9.34 2.45 4.72
N ALA A 15 -9.00 1.79 3.63
CA ALA A 15 -9.11 0.34 3.50
C ALA A 15 -8.19 -0.38 4.50
N LEU A 16 -6.95 0.06 4.63
CA LEU A 16 -5.97 -0.56 5.52
C LEU A 16 -6.30 -0.31 6.99
N THR A 17 -6.70 0.91 7.34
CA THR A 17 -7.10 1.23 8.71
C THR A 17 -8.29 0.38 9.14
N THR A 18 -9.27 0.20 8.27
CA THR A 18 -10.44 -0.63 8.53
C THR A 18 -10.07 -2.10 8.67
N ALA A 19 -9.19 -2.61 7.78
CA ALA A 19 -8.84 -4.02 7.75
C ALA A 19 -7.92 -4.45 8.88
N THR A 20 -6.97 -3.60 9.28
CA THR A 20 -5.90 -3.97 10.21
C THR A 20 -6.04 -3.30 11.58
N GLY A 21 -6.69 -2.15 11.66
CA GLY A 21 -6.75 -1.35 12.89
C GLY A 21 -5.42 -0.71 13.28
N LEU A 22 -4.42 -0.76 12.41
CA LEU A 22 -3.09 -0.21 12.70
C LEU A 22 -2.95 1.23 12.20
N GLY A 23 -1.96 1.95 12.73
CA GLY A 23 -1.60 3.26 12.20
C GLY A 23 -1.02 3.14 10.80
N VAL A 24 -1.49 3.98 9.88
CA VAL A 24 -1.04 4.02 8.49
C VAL A 24 -0.43 5.39 8.23
N TYR A 25 0.81 5.42 7.75
CA TYR A 25 1.57 6.65 7.54
C TYR A 25 2.02 6.76 6.10
N ASP A 26 2.12 7.99 5.59
CA ASP A 26 2.55 8.27 4.23
C ASP A 26 4.07 8.54 4.22
N GLY A 27 4.81 7.58 3.72
CA GLY A 27 6.26 7.68 3.52
C GLY A 27 7.10 7.47 4.76
N ILE A 28 6.79 8.12 5.86
CA ILE A 28 7.58 8.09 7.09
C ILE A 28 6.67 7.94 8.30
N ALA A 29 7.01 7.00 9.20
CA ALA A 29 6.32 6.86 10.48
C ALA A 29 6.95 7.77 11.55
N PRO A 30 6.14 8.35 12.47
CA PRO A 30 6.68 9.10 13.60
C PRO A 30 7.55 8.24 14.52
N GLU A 31 8.51 8.84 15.19
CA GLU A 31 9.36 8.13 16.16
C GLU A 31 8.55 7.51 17.30
N THR A 32 7.41 8.09 17.63
CA THR A 32 6.50 7.63 18.68
C THR A 32 5.49 6.59 18.20
N SER A 33 5.66 6.07 16.98
CA SER A 33 4.74 5.08 16.44
C SER A 33 4.71 3.81 17.29
N ALA A 34 3.58 3.09 17.23
CA ALA A 34 3.40 1.82 17.93
C ALA A 34 4.37 0.76 17.41
N SER A 35 4.41 -0.40 18.09
CA SER A 35 5.28 -1.50 17.67
C SER A 35 4.88 -2.13 16.33
N GLU A 36 3.62 -1.97 15.93
CA GLU A 36 3.12 -2.44 14.62
C GLU A 36 2.48 -1.28 13.89
N TYR A 37 2.87 -1.06 12.63
CA TYR A 37 2.31 0.01 11.81
C TYR A 37 2.54 -0.26 10.34
N ILE A 38 1.92 0.54 9.49
CA ILE A 38 2.00 0.44 8.03
C ILE A 38 2.50 1.76 7.47
N ILE A 39 3.42 1.68 6.50
CA ILE A 39 3.88 2.83 5.73
C ILE A 39 3.41 2.64 4.29
N LEU A 40 2.73 3.65 3.75
CA LEU A 40 2.38 3.70 2.34
C LEU A 40 3.43 4.47 1.57
N ASP A 41 3.86 3.91 0.44
CA ASP A 41 4.73 4.58 -0.51
C ASP A 41 4.16 4.38 -1.91
N SER A 42 4.12 5.43 -2.70
CA SER A 42 3.58 5.36 -4.05
C SER A 42 4.54 5.96 -5.05
N ARG A 43 4.60 5.34 -6.23
CA ARG A 43 5.39 5.81 -7.36
C ARG A 43 4.55 5.81 -8.61
N THR A 44 4.46 6.96 -9.26
CA THR A 44 3.81 7.08 -10.57
C THR A 44 4.90 6.92 -11.63
N SER A 45 4.80 5.86 -12.42
CA SER A 45 5.87 5.55 -13.37
C SER A 45 5.69 6.26 -14.71
N ASN A 46 4.47 6.28 -15.28
CA ASN A 46 4.23 6.86 -16.59
C ASN A 46 2.85 7.46 -16.67
N GLN A 47 2.77 8.59 -17.37
CA GLN A 47 1.50 9.18 -17.77
C GLN A 47 1.39 9.08 -19.28
N GLU A 48 0.35 8.41 -19.75
CA GLU A 48 0.06 8.27 -21.16
C GLU A 48 -1.22 9.02 -21.50
N GLN A 49 -1.18 9.77 -22.58
CA GLN A 49 -2.35 10.49 -23.09
C GLN A 49 -2.97 9.66 -24.21
N GLY A 50 -4.17 9.16 -23.98
CA GLY A 50 -4.94 8.43 -24.97
C GLY A 50 -6.04 9.29 -25.57
N LYS A 51 -6.80 8.72 -26.52
CA LYS A 51 -7.91 9.41 -27.17
C LYS A 51 -9.03 9.81 -26.22
N ASN A 52 -9.20 9.08 -25.11
CA ASN A 52 -10.31 9.24 -24.18
C ASN A 52 -9.87 9.73 -22.81
N GLY A 53 -8.67 10.29 -22.67
CA GLY A 53 -8.17 10.81 -21.41
C GLY A 53 -6.75 10.40 -21.09
N TYR A 54 -6.37 10.59 -19.83
CA TYR A 54 -5.03 10.29 -19.36
C TYR A 54 -5.02 8.97 -18.61
N THR A 55 -3.96 8.19 -18.84
CA THR A 55 -3.74 6.94 -18.13
C THR A 55 -2.42 7.02 -17.36
N ASN A 56 -2.49 6.71 -16.07
CA ASN A 56 -1.31 6.66 -15.21
C ASN A 56 -1.06 5.23 -14.75
N SER A 57 0.18 4.77 -14.86
CA SER A 57 0.62 3.55 -14.20
C SER A 57 1.22 3.93 -12.85
N MET A 58 0.76 3.27 -11.80
CA MET A 58 1.14 3.60 -10.45
C MET A 58 1.47 2.33 -9.69
N THR A 59 2.54 2.39 -8.90
CA THR A 59 2.89 1.32 -7.96
C THR A 59 2.73 1.85 -6.56
N ILE A 60 1.96 1.14 -5.74
CA ILE A 60 1.83 1.47 -4.33
C ILE A 60 2.36 0.30 -3.49
N SER A 61 3.20 0.62 -2.52
CA SER A 61 3.78 -0.36 -1.61
C SER A 61 3.19 -0.17 -0.22
N VAL A 62 2.73 -1.29 0.35
CA VAL A 62 2.22 -1.35 1.72
C VAL A 62 3.29 -2.03 2.55
N ASP A 63 4.07 -1.24 3.28
CA ASP A 63 5.19 -1.72 4.09
C ASP A 63 4.71 -1.96 5.51
N ILE A 64 4.57 -3.23 5.87
CA ILE A 64 4.10 -3.66 7.18
C ILE A 64 5.31 -3.83 8.08
N VAL A 65 5.41 -3.00 9.12
CA VAL A 65 6.54 -2.99 10.05
C VAL A 65 6.09 -3.54 11.40
N THR A 66 6.82 -4.55 11.90
CA THR A 66 6.62 -5.08 13.25
C THR A 66 7.94 -4.97 14.01
N LYS A 67 7.90 -4.27 15.15
CA LYS A 67 9.06 -4.11 16.04
C LYS A 67 8.93 -5.04 17.23
N ASN A 68 10.05 -5.49 17.77
CA ASN A 68 10.09 -6.37 18.94
C ASN A 68 9.35 -7.69 18.72
N ALA A 69 9.35 -8.19 17.48
CA ALA A 69 8.68 -9.43 17.14
C ALA A 69 9.53 -10.62 17.60
N ASN A 70 8.93 -11.52 18.39
CA ASN A 70 9.61 -12.71 18.92
C ASN A 70 9.66 -13.88 17.95
N PHE A 71 8.81 -13.88 16.91
CA PHE A 71 8.65 -15.00 15.98
C PHE A 71 9.00 -14.62 14.54
N GLY A 72 9.90 -13.64 14.36
CA GLY A 72 10.35 -13.25 13.03
C GLY A 72 9.23 -12.62 12.21
N TYR A 73 9.04 -13.14 10.99
CA TYR A 73 8.06 -12.58 10.05
C TYR A 73 6.62 -13.01 10.31
N LYS A 74 6.38 -13.88 11.29
CA LYS A 74 5.04 -14.43 11.52
C LYS A 74 3.98 -13.33 11.64
N ARG A 75 4.23 -12.34 12.50
CA ARG A 75 3.25 -11.27 12.73
C ARG A 75 3.06 -10.37 11.50
N SER A 76 4.15 -9.99 10.83
CA SER A 76 4.04 -9.17 9.63
C SER A 76 3.34 -9.91 8.49
N GLU A 77 3.55 -11.22 8.38
CA GLU A 77 2.84 -12.04 7.39
C GLU A 77 1.37 -12.20 7.73
N GLU A 78 1.00 -12.34 9.01
CA GLU A 78 -0.40 -12.35 9.44
C GLU A 78 -1.11 -11.05 9.05
N ILE A 79 -0.45 -9.92 9.28
CA ILE A 79 -0.97 -8.61 8.88
C ILE A 79 -1.09 -8.52 7.36
N SER A 80 -0.11 -9.05 6.62
CA SER A 80 -0.18 -9.07 5.15
C SER A 80 -1.38 -9.86 4.65
N ASN A 81 -1.77 -10.92 5.34
CA ASN A 81 -2.98 -11.67 4.98
C ASN A 81 -4.24 -10.84 5.17
N LEU A 82 -4.30 -10.02 6.22
CA LEU A 82 -5.40 -9.08 6.41
C LEU A 82 -5.45 -8.05 5.28
N VAL A 83 -4.30 -7.53 4.88
CA VAL A 83 -4.19 -6.59 3.77
C VAL A 83 -4.66 -7.22 2.47
N LEU A 84 -4.17 -8.43 2.15
CA LEU A 84 -4.52 -9.11 0.90
C LEU A 84 -5.99 -9.54 0.86
N THR A 85 -6.59 -9.82 2.00
CA THR A 85 -8.02 -10.12 2.09
C THR A 85 -8.85 -8.87 1.79
N ALA A 86 -8.42 -7.72 2.27
CA ALA A 86 -9.13 -6.46 2.04
C ALA A 86 -8.89 -5.91 0.65
N ILE A 87 -7.66 -6.03 0.12
CA ILE A 87 -7.26 -5.45 -1.16
C ILE A 87 -6.60 -6.55 -2.00
N ASN A 88 -7.34 -7.09 -2.93
CA ASN A 88 -6.87 -8.16 -3.83
C ASN A 88 -7.19 -7.80 -5.27
N SER A 89 -6.87 -8.71 -6.21
CA SER A 89 -7.09 -8.44 -7.65
C SER A 89 -8.55 -8.24 -8.03
N ASP A 90 -9.48 -8.70 -7.21
CA ASP A 90 -10.92 -8.55 -7.45
C ASP A 90 -11.50 -7.30 -6.78
N THR A 91 -10.71 -6.60 -5.97
CA THR A 91 -11.17 -5.42 -5.25
C THR A 91 -11.31 -4.25 -6.22
N LYS A 92 -12.48 -3.61 -6.19
CA LYS A 92 -12.72 -2.39 -6.96
C LYS A 92 -12.28 -1.18 -6.15
N ILE A 93 -11.44 -0.35 -6.75
CA ILE A 93 -11.01 0.91 -6.14
C ILE A 93 -11.96 2.00 -6.63
N THR A 94 -12.75 2.54 -5.69
CA THR A 94 -13.68 3.62 -6.00
C THR A 94 -12.97 4.95 -5.83
N LEU A 95 -12.90 5.70 -6.90
CA LEU A 95 -12.25 7.02 -6.93
C LEU A 95 -13.30 8.11 -7.19
N PRO A 96 -12.96 9.38 -6.93
CA PRO A 96 -13.86 10.49 -7.29
C PRO A 96 -14.21 10.46 -8.76
N THR A 97 -15.33 11.11 -9.11
CA THR A 97 -15.81 11.20 -10.49
C THR A 97 -14.69 11.66 -11.42
N GLY A 98 -14.48 10.91 -12.49
CA GLY A 98 -13.44 11.23 -13.46
C GLY A 98 -12.21 10.30 -13.37
N TRP A 99 -12.12 9.47 -12.36
CA TRP A 99 -11.03 8.50 -12.23
C TRP A 99 -11.54 7.07 -12.15
N GLN A 100 -10.85 6.16 -12.80
CA GLN A 100 -11.18 4.73 -12.79
C GLN A 100 -9.92 3.90 -12.69
N SER A 101 -9.87 2.95 -11.77
CA SER A 101 -8.79 1.96 -11.71
C SER A 101 -9.17 0.74 -12.55
N THR A 102 -8.32 0.39 -13.51
CA THR A 102 -8.60 -0.68 -14.49
C THR A 102 -7.88 -1.98 -14.19
N SER A 103 -6.85 -1.98 -13.37
CA SER A 103 -6.13 -3.21 -13.03
C SER A 103 -5.50 -3.11 -11.64
N LEU A 104 -5.38 -4.27 -10.99
CA LEU A 104 -4.78 -4.38 -9.68
C LEU A 104 -4.02 -5.72 -9.61
N TYR A 105 -2.75 -5.64 -9.29
CA TYR A 105 -1.91 -6.82 -9.11
C TYR A 105 -1.17 -6.72 -7.78
N ALA A 106 -1.05 -7.83 -7.06
CA ALA A 106 -0.37 -7.87 -5.77
C ALA A 106 0.85 -8.79 -5.82
N GLY A 107 1.95 -8.32 -5.29
CA GLY A 107 3.13 -9.13 -5.01
C GLY A 107 3.53 -8.93 -3.55
N VAL A 108 4.11 -9.94 -2.94
CA VAL A 108 4.52 -9.91 -1.52
C VAL A 108 5.98 -10.31 -1.40
N ARG A 109 6.73 -9.60 -0.56
CA ARG A 109 8.09 -9.98 -0.22
C ARG A 109 8.41 -9.56 1.22
N ASN A 110 9.28 -10.35 1.85
CA ASN A 110 9.84 -10.00 3.15
C ASN A 110 11.15 -9.23 2.94
N LEU A 111 11.38 -8.21 3.75
CA LEU A 111 12.66 -7.53 3.80
C LEU A 111 13.41 -8.00 5.04
N ASP A 112 14.68 -8.35 4.85
CA ASP A 112 15.56 -8.63 5.97
C ASP A 112 15.70 -7.38 6.82
N GLY A 113 15.59 -7.54 8.13
CA GLY A 113 15.74 -6.44 9.05
C GLY A 113 17.10 -5.78 8.87
N LEU A 114 17.12 -4.43 8.84
CA LEU A 114 18.36 -3.67 8.72
C LEU A 114 19.31 -3.91 9.89
N ASN A 115 18.77 -4.35 11.03
CA ASN A 115 19.53 -4.68 12.21
C ASN A 115 18.86 -5.84 12.95
N PRO A 116 19.44 -7.06 12.88
CA PRO A 116 18.85 -8.22 13.57
C PRO A 116 18.70 -8.03 15.07
N LEU A 117 19.48 -7.14 15.68
CA LEU A 117 19.40 -6.89 17.12
C LEU A 117 18.15 -6.09 17.51
N ASP A 118 17.54 -5.38 16.57
CA ASP A 118 16.36 -4.55 16.84
C ASP A 118 15.04 -5.32 16.70
N ASN A 119 15.08 -6.57 16.28
CA ASN A 119 13.88 -7.40 16.08
C ASN A 119 12.81 -6.71 15.24
N VAL A 120 13.24 -6.02 14.18
CA VAL A 120 12.32 -5.35 13.24
C VAL A 120 12.16 -6.23 12.01
N PHE A 121 10.94 -6.60 11.72
CA PHE A 121 10.60 -7.43 10.57
C PHE A 121 9.60 -6.69 9.69
N ARG A 122 9.83 -6.73 8.39
CA ARG A 122 9.03 -5.99 7.41
C ARG A 122 8.53 -6.92 6.32
N THR A 123 7.26 -6.79 5.98
CA THR A 123 6.67 -7.47 4.84
C THR A 123 6.05 -6.42 3.94
N ILE A 124 6.43 -6.40 2.66
CA ILE A 124 5.95 -5.41 1.70
C ILE A 124 4.98 -6.08 0.75
N VAL A 125 3.77 -5.53 0.67
CA VAL A 125 2.77 -5.90 -0.33
C VAL A 125 2.76 -4.80 -1.38
N THR A 126 2.98 -5.17 -2.64
CA THR A 126 3.08 -4.22 -3.74
C THR A 126 1.91 -4.39 -4.69
N TYR A 127 1.24 -3.29 -5.02
CA TYR A 127 0.14 -3.25 -5.97
C TYR A 127 0.51 -2.39 -7.17
N ASN A 128 0.23 -2.92 -8.37
CA ASN A 128 0.37 -2.18 -9.62
C ASN A 128 -1.01 -1.78 -10.12
N LEU A 129 -1.21 -0.49 -10.32
CA LEU A 129 -2.49 0.07 -10.69
C LEU A 129 -2.38 0.77 -12.05
N THR A 130 -3.41 0.63 -12.86
CA THR A 130 -3.61 1.48 -14.03
C THR A 130 -4.83 2.34 -13.79
N ILE A 131 -4.63 3.65 -13.74
CA ILE A 131 -5.67 4.61 -13.40
C ILE A 131 -5.93 5.47 -14.62
N THR A 132 -7.17 5.48 -15.05
CA THR A 132 -7.60 6.22 -16.22
C THR A 132 -8.51 7.37 -15.82
N GLN A 133 -8.23 8.56 -16.31
CA GLN A 133 -9.13 9.69 -16.18
C GLN A 133 -10.11 9.66 -17.36
N ILE A 134 -11.37 9.73 -17.02
CA ILE A 134 -12.44 9.72 -18.01
C ILE A 134 -12.89 11.13 -18.33
#